data_734e5dd5492ea4e3e583aef6409179d9
#
_entry.id   734e5dd5492ea4e3e583aef6409179d9
#
_cell.length_a   1.000
_cell.length_b   1.000
_cell.length_c   1.000
_cell.angle_alpha   90.00
_cell.angle_beta   90.00
_cell.angle_gamma   90.00
#
_symmetry.space_group_name_H-M   'P 1'
#
loop_
_entity.id
_entity.type
_entity.pdbx_description
1 polymer ?
#
loop_
_entity_poly.entity_id
_entity_poly.type
_entity_poly.pdbx_seq_one_letter_code
_entity_poly.pdbx_strand_id
1 'polypeptide(L)'
;METNSKNLSFEFYPPKTDLGKEKLISVTKELALFKPEYFSVTFGAGGSTQEGTFNTCLALQNKTSVEPCAHISGVTADKEQIKSILESYKEAGFKKLVVLRGDLPSGVGGYGDFIYAKDLLEYIKSLYGNQFHLEVGAYPEVHPQAKSAEDDFIHFSNKVKAGADGAITQFFFSPEAYY
;
A
#
# COMPACT_ATOMS: atom_id res chain seq x y z
N MET A 1 19.73 11.51 24.75
CA MET A 1 18.27 11.33 24.59
C MET A 1 18.00 11.37 23.09
N GLU A 2 17.80 10.22 22.48
CA GLU A 2 17.33 10.17 21.10
C GLU A 2 15.94 10.81 21.06
N THR A 3 15.81 11.91 20.36
CA THR A 3 14.51 12.46 20.04
C THR A 3 13.83 11.47 19.10
N ASN A 4 12.92 10.67 19.65
CA ASN A 4 12.07 9.78 18.88
C ASN A 4 11.19 10.68 17.98
N SER A 5 11.72 11.08 16.82
CA SER A 5 10.95 11.83 15.83
C SER A 5 9.88 10.88 15.33
N LYS A 6 8.62 11.17 15.68
CA LYS A 6 7.49 10.41 15.13
C LYS A 6 7.47 10.62 13.62
N ASN A 7 7.50 9.53 12.87
CA ASN A 7 7.31 9.57 11.44
C ASN A 7 5.83 9.86 11.14
N LEU A 8 5.58 10.77 10.23
CA LEU A 8 4.25 11.15 9.80
C LEU A 8 4.07 10.70 8.35
N SER A 9 2.91 10.16 8.02
CA SER A 9 2.49 9.86 6.66
C SER A 9 1.01 10.16 6.49
N PHE A 10 0.56 10.33 5.24
CA PHE A 10 -0.85 10.55 4.92
C PHE A 10 -1.25 9.63 3.79
N GLU A 11 -2.48 9.13 3.85
CA GLU A 11 -3.07 8.27 2.84
C GLU A 11 -4.16 9.00 2.07
N PHE A 12 -4.19 8.78 0.76
CA PHE A 12 -5.13 9.41 -0.16
C PHE A 12 -5.81 8.39 -1.07
N TYR A 13 -7.03 8.73 -1.48
CA TYR A 13 -7.72 8.04 -2.56
C TYR A 13 -7.43 8.74 -3.90
N PRO A 14 -7.24 7.99 -5.00
CA PRO A 14 -7.18 8.58 -6.32
C PRO A 14 -8.44 9.39 -6.63
N PRO A 15 -8.34 10.67 -6.98
CA PRO A 15 -9.49 11.50 -7.29
C PRO A 15 -10.14 11.09 -8.61
N LYS A 16 -11.49 11.10 -8.66
CA LYS A 16 -12.27 10.69 -9.83
C LYS A 16 -12.60 11.85 -10.79
N THR A 17 -12.39 13.09 -10.37
CA THR A 17 -12.72 14.31 -11.14
C THR A 17 -11.54 15.25 -11.19
N ASP A 18 -11.50 16.14 -12.19
CA ASP A 18 -10.41 17.12 -12.31
C ASP A 18 -10.42 18.11 -11.13
N LEU A 19 -11.60 18.53 -10.68
CA LEU A 19 -11.72 19.33 -9.46
C LEU A 19 -11.16 18.60 -8.22
N GLY A 20 -11.40 17.28 -8.13
CA GLY A 20 -10.82 16.43 -7.09
C GLY A 20 -9.30 16.38 -7.15
N LYS A 21 -8.71 16.33 -8.36
CA LYS A 21 -7.25 16.37 -8.57
C LYS A 21 -6.67 17.70 -8.10
N GLU A 22 -7.28 18.80 -8.48
CA GLU A 22 -6.86 20.15 -8.06
C GLU A 22 -6.90 20.28 -6.54
N LYS A 23 -8.01 19.85 -5.92
CA LYS A 23 -8.15 19.86 -4.47
C LYS A 23 -7.11 18.99 -3.77
N LEU A 24 -6.86 17.78 -4.29
CA LEU A 24 -5.84 16.89 -3.73
C LEU A 24 -4.46 17.57 -3.75
N ILE A 25 -4.06 18.13 -4.88
CA ILE A 25 -2.76 18.83 -5.01
C ILE A 25 -2.67 20.03 -4.07
N SER A 26 -3.74 20.79 -3.90
CA SER A 26 -3.75 21.92 -2.93
C SER A 26 -3.52 21.41 -1.51
N VAL A 27 -4.30 20.41 -1.07
CA VAL A 27 -4.19 19.83 0.27
C VAL A 27 -2.81 19.20 0.51
N THR A 28 -2.29 18.46 -0.46
CA THR A 28 -0.99 17.79 -0.29
C THR A 28 0.18 18.76 -0.23
N LYS A 29 0.11 19.92 -0.88
CA LYS A 29 1.09 20.99 -0.70
C LYS A 29 1.09 21.56 0.72
N GLU A 30 -0.07 21.73 1.32
CA GLU A 30 -0.18 22.17 2.72
C GLU A 30 0.35 21.10 3.68
N LEU A 31 -0.03 19.84 3.45
CA LEU A 31 0.44 18.72 4.28
C LEU A 31 1.95 18.47 4.14
N ALA A 32 2.55 18.77 2.99
CA ALA A 32 4.00 18.65 2.79
C ALA A 32 4.82 19.57 3.72
N LEU A 33 4.22 20.67 4.21
CA LEU A 33 4.87 21.57 5.19
C LEU A 33 5.16 20.86 6.52
N PHE A 34 4.42 19.82 6.86
CA PHE A 34 4.66 18.98 8.04
C PHE A 34 5.79 17.97 7.85
N LYS A 35 6.42 17.94 6.67
CA LYS A 35 7.53 17.05 6.31
C LYS A 35 7.19 15.57 6.55
N PRO A 36 6.08 15.06 6.01
CA PRO A 36 5.77 13.64 6.12
C PRO A 36 6.84 12.80 5.40
N GLU A 37 7.01 11.57 5.85
CA GLU A 37 7.95 10.63 5.26
C GLU A 37 7.51 10.22 3.85
N TYR A 38 6.19 9.97 3.68
CA TYR A 38 5.61 9.63 2.39
C TYR A 38 4.11 10.00 2.32
N PHE A 39 3.60 10.02 1.10
CA PHE A 39 2.18 10.06 0.79
C PHE A 39 1.75 8.73 0.16
N SER A 40 0.92 7.94 0.83
CA SER A 40 0.39 6.71 0.25
C SER A 40 -0.87 6.97 -0.57
N VAL A 41 -1.04 6.17 -1.62
CA VAL A 41 -2.20 6.26 -2.52
C VAL A 41 -2.82 4.89 -2.68
N THR A 42 -4.09 4.77 -2.30
CA THR A 42 -4.83 3.51 -2.30
C THR A 42 -5.07 2.97 -3.72
N PHE A 43 -5.21 1.65 -3.82
CA PHE A 43 -5.58 0.93 -5.03
C PHE A 43 -6.84 0.10 -4.79
N GLY A 44 -7.78 0.11 -5.73
CA GLY A 44 -9.00 -0.70 -5.68
C GLY A 44 -10.10 -0.14 -4.77
N ALA A 45 -9.76 0.64 -3.74
CA ALA A 45 -10.72 1.21 -2.83
C ALA A 45 -11.64 2.20 -3.54
N GLY A 46 -12.96 2.05 -3.35
CA GLY A 46 -13.97 2.91 -3.98
C GLY A 46 -14.00 2.81 -5.52
N GLY A 47 -13.47 1.72 -6.12
CA GLY A 47 -13.40 1.53 -7.58
C GLY A 47 -12.28 2.34 -8.25
N SER A 48 -11.22 2.69 -7.52
CA SER A 48 -10.01 3.27 -8.12
C SER A 48 -9.29 2.23 -8.99
N THR A 49 -8.75 2.69 -10.12
CA THR A 49 -7.99 1.86 -11.05
C THR A 49 -6.49 1.93 -10.71
N GLN A 50 -5.73 0.97 -11.21
CA GLN A 50 -4.28 0.99 -11.16
C GLN A 50 -3.70 2.27 -11.79
N GLU A 51 -4.21 2.65 -12.94
CA GLU A 51 -3.83 3.89 -13.63
C GLU A 51 -4.13 5.13 -12.76
N GLY A 52 -5.27 5.15 -12.05
CA GLY A 52 -5.61 6.21 -11.11
C GLY A 52 -4.61 6.34 -9.97
N THR A 53 -4.18 5.20 -9.39
CA THR A 53 -3.15 5.17 -8.35
C THR A 53 -1.81 5.67 -8.88
N PHE A 54 -1.36 5.15 -10.03
CA PHE A 54 -0.10 5.55 -10.68
C PHE A 54 -0.07 7.06 -10.98
N ASN A 55 -1.09 7.56 -11.67
CA ASN A 55 -1.18 8.97 -12.06
C ASN A 55 -1.23 9.90 -10.84
N THR A 56 -1.90 9.47 -9.78
CA THR A 56 -1.96 10.23 -8.52
C THR A 56 -0.58 10.27 -7.85
N CYS A 57 0.10 9.13 -7.70
CA CYS A 57 1.46 9.08 -7.17
C CYS A 57 2.42 9.98 -7.96
N LEU A 58 2.36 9.91 -9.29
CA LEU A 58 3.20 10.73 -10.18
C LEU A 58 2.90 12.23 -10.00
N ALA A 59 1.61 12.60 -9.85
CA ALA A 59 1.23 13.99 -9.60
C ALA A 59 1.73 14.49 -8.24
N LEU A 60 1.66 13.67 -7.18
CA LEU A 60 2.19 13.99 -5.86
C LEU A 60 3.71 14.17 -5.90
N GLN A 61 4.43 13.25 -6.52
CA GLN A 61 5.89 13.33 -6.70
C GLN A 61 6.32 14.62 -7.41
N ASN A 62 5.60 15.00 -8.48
CA ASN A 62 5.92 16.18 -9.27
C ASN A 62 5.50 17.52 -8.62
N LYS A 63 4.53 17.51 -7.71
CA LYS A 63 3.94 18.73 -7.13
C LYS A 63 4.33 18.98 -5.68
N THR A 64 4.87 17.96 -5.00
CA THR A 64 5.37 18.02 -3.64
C THR A 64 6.77 17.40 -3.62
N SER A 65 7.58 17.66 -2.62
CA SER A 65 8.87 16.97 -2.45
C SER A 65 8.75 15.71 -1.58
N VAL A 66 7.52 15.22 -1.39
CA VAL A 66 7.23 14.04 -0.56
C VAL A 66 7.22 12.79 -1.43
N GLU A 67 7.85 11.73 -0.94
CA GLU A 67 7.91 10.44 -1.65
C GLU A 67 6.51 9.81 -1.75
N PRO A 68 6.08 9.36 -2.94
CA PRO A 68 4.85 8.60 -3.07
C PRO A 68 5.04 7.16 -2.64
N CYS A 69 4.00 6.57 -2.03
CA CYS A 69 3.91 5.16 -1.67
C CYS A 69 2.67 4.55 -2.34
N ALA A 70 2.86 3.85 -3.45
CA ALA A 70 1.74 3.30 -4.19
C ALA A 70 1.23 2.01 -3.55
N HIS A 71 -0.10 1.88 -3.38
CA HIS A 71 -0.68 0.59 -3.05
C HIS A 71 -0.67 -0.33 -4.28
N ILE A 72 -0.37 -1.60 -4.08
CA ILE A 72 -0.45 -2.65 -5.09
C ILE A 72 -1.22 -3.84 -4.53
N SER A 73 -2.15 -4.36 -5.33
CA SER A 73 -3.01 -5.48 -4.93
C SER A 73 -2.87 -6.64 -5.91
N GLY A 74 -2.77 -7.86 -5.39
CA GLY A 74 -2.66 -9.08 -6.18
C GLY A 74 -3.97 -9.77 -6.49
N VAL A 75 -5.09 -9.36 -5.89
CA VAL A 75 -6.36 -10.06 -5.91
C VAL A 75 -6.81 -10.35 -7.34
N THR A 76 -6.92 -10.55 -8.20
CA THR A 76 -7.39 -10.83 -9.58
C THR A 76 -6.30 -10.69 -10.63
N ALA A 77 -5.09 -10.30 -10.21
CA ALA A 77 -3.99 -10.07 -11.13
C ALA A 77 -3.17 -11.35 -11.37
N ASP A 78 -2.70 -11.52 -12.57
CA ASP A 78 -1.67 -12.50 -12.91
C ASP A 78 -0.25 -11.90 -12.74
N LYS A 79 0.75 -12.75 -12.84
CA LYS A 79 2.16 -12.36 -12.68
C LYS A 79 2.62 -11.34 -13.70
N GLU A 80 2.17 -11.44 -14.95
CA GLU A 80 2.58 -10.51 -16.03
C GLU A 80 1.97 -9.12 -15.81
N GLN A 81 0.72 -9.06 -15.38
CA GLN A 81 0.08 -7.80 -14.99
C GLN A 81 0.83 -7.11 -13.85
N ILE A 82 1.13 -7.85 -12.77
CA ILE A 82 1.89 -7.31 -11.63
C ILE A 82 3.28 -6.85 -12.07
N LYS A 83 3.98 -7.63 -12.90
CA LYS A 83 5.28 -7.24 -13.42
C LYS A 83 5.22 -5.94 -14.23
N SER A 84 4.23 -5.79 -15.11
CA SER A 84 4.04 -4.57 -15.89
C SER A 84 3.81 -3.35 -14.99
N ILE A 85 3.02 -3.49 -13.91
CA ILE A 85 2.79 -2.44 -12.92
C ILE A 85 4.11 -2.03 -12.25
N LEU A 86 4.86 -3.03 -11.77
CA LEU A 86 6.11 -2.80 -11.06
C LEU A 86 7.18 -2.16 -11.94
N GLU A 87 7.25 -2.51 -13.22
CA GLU A 87 8.13 -1.84 -14.19
C GLU A 87 7.75 -0.36 -14.33
N SER A 88 6.46 -0.05 -14.48
CA SER A 88 5.99 1.35 -14.55
C SER A 88 6.34 2.13 -13.28
N TYR A 89 6.19 1.52 -12.11
CA TYR A 89 6.54 2.15 -10.83
C TYR A 89 8.05 2.40 -10.72
N LYS A 90 8.86 1.42 -11.14
CA LYS A 90 10.30 1.54 -11.17
C LYS A 90 10.78 2.62 -12.13
N GLU A 91 10.22 2.69 -13.35
CA GLU A 91 10.54 3.72 -14.34
C GLU A 91 10.16 5.12 -13.86
N ALA A 92 9.05 5.26 -13.12
CA ALA A 92 8.64 6.50 -12.48
C ALA A 92 9.50 6.87 -11.26
N GLY A 93 10.39 5.97 -10.80
CA GLY A 93 11.26 6.19 -9.65
C GLY A 93 10.60 6.01 -8.29
N PHE A 94 9.44 5.34 -8.22
CA PHE A 94 8.80 5.02 -6.95
C PHE A 94 9.65 4.02 -6.17
N LYS A 95 9.78 4.21 -4.87
CA LYS A 95 10.63 3.38 -4.00
C LYS A 95 9.86 2.67 -2.90
N LYS A 96 8.65 3.14 -2.56
CA LYS A 96 7.82 2.58 -1.49
C LYS A 96 6.51 2.05 -2.04
N LEU A 97 6.11 0.87 -1.56
CA LEU A 97 4.86 0.22 -1.92
C LEU A 97 4.12 -0.28 -0.67
N VAL A 98 2.79 -0.20 -0.67
CA VAL A 98 1.94 -0.94 0.26
C VAL A 98 1.42 -2.17 -0.46
N VAL A 99 1.84 -3.35 -0.02
CA VAL A 99 1.52 -4.64 -0.64
C VAL A 99 0.31 -5.26 0.04
N LEU A 100 -0.78 -5.39 -0.70
CA LEU A 100 -2.06 -5.88 -0.22
C LEU A 100 -2.50 -7.12 -1.01
N ARG A 101 -3.31 -7.98 -0.36
CA ARG A 101 -4.05 -8.98 -1.10
C ARG A 101 -5.10 -8.31 -2.00
N GLY A 102 -5.83 -7.38 -1.43
CA GLY A 102 -7.03 -6.78 -1.97
C GLY A 102 -8.29 -7.60 -1.66
N ASP A 103 -9.44 -6.96 -1.85
CA ASP A 103 -10.75 -7.61 -1.69
C ASP A 103 -11.26 -8.13 -3.03
N LEU A 104 -11.84 -9.33 -3.00
CA LEU A 104 -12.42 -9.91 -4.21
C LEU A 104 -13.65 -9.09 -4.64
N PRO A 105 -13.66 -8.52 -5.85
CA PRO A 105 -14.83 -7.78 -6.30
C PRO A 105 -16.06 -8.68 -6.39
N SER A 106 -17.25 -8.14 -6.09
CA SER A 106 -18.50 -8.87 -6.23
C SER A 106 -18.70 -9.37 -7.66
N GLY A 107 -18.99 -10.65 -7.82
CA GLY A 107 -19.23 -11.29 -9.12
C GLY A 107 -17.98 -11.80 -9.84
N VAL A 108 -16.80 -11.65 -9.25
CA VAL A 108 -15.55 -12.25 -9.78
C VAL A 108 -15.36 -13.66 -9.24
N GLY A 109 -15.23 -14.64 -10.13
CA GLY A 109 -15.27 -16.08 -9.83
C GLY A 109 -13.98 -16.68 -9.28
N GLY A 110 -12.96 -15.87 -8.91
CA GLY A 110 -11.71 -16.44 -8.39
C GLY A 110 -10.60 -15.44 -8.17
N TYR A 111 -9.55 -15.89 -7.49
CA TYR A 111 -8.30 -15.15 -7.31
C TYR A 111 -7.42 -15.28 -8.56
N GLY A 112 -6.56 -14.29 -8.80
CA GLY A 112 -5.46 -14.39 -9.73
C GLY A 112 -4.35 -15.32 -9.21
N ASP A 113 -3.10 -15.03 -9.57
CA ASP A 113 -1.94 -15.84 -9.15
C ASP A 113 -1.56 -15.63 -7.67
N PHE A 114 -2.14 -14.63 -6.99
CA PHE A 114 -1.78 -14.22 -5.63
C PHE A 114 -2.97 -14.37 -4.68
N ILE A 115 -3.00 -15.47 -3.91
CA ILE A 115 -4.07 -15.75 -2.95
C ILE A 115 -3.92 -14.92 -1.69
N TYR A 116 -2.67 -14.63 -1.28
CA TYR A 116 -2.33 -13.85 -0.11
C TYR A 116 -1.36 -12.70 -0.45
N ALA A 117 -1.36 -11.66 0.35
CA ALA A 117 -0.38 -10.57 0.23
C ALA A 117 1.08 -11.07 0.32
N LYS A 118 1.32 -12.14 1.08
CA LYS A 118 2.61 -12.84 1.14
C LYS A 118 3.08 -13.30 -0.24
N ASP A 119 2.20 -13.90 -1.05
CA ASP A 119 2.59 -14.45 -2.35
C ASP A 119 3.03 -13.33 -3.31
N LEU A 120 2.30 -12.20 -3.27
CA LEU A 120 2.66 -11.00 -4.03
C LEU A 120 3.99 -10.41 -3.54
N LEU A 121 4.21 -10.36 -2.23
CA LEU A 121 5.44 -9.85 -1.64
C LEU A 121 6.65 -10.69 -2.03
N GLU A 122 6.55 -12.03 -1.96
CA GLU A 122 7.60 -12.95 -2.42
C GLU A 122 7.90 -12.76 -3.91
N TYR A 123 6.87 -12.56 -4.72
CA TYR A 123 7.03 -12.32 -6.15
C TYR A 123 7.77 -11.00 -6.41
N ILE A 124 7.40 -9.90 -5.73
CA ILE A 124 8.10 -8.61 -5.84
C ILE A 124 9.57 -8.76 -5.45
N LYS A 125 9.84 -9.40 -4.29
CA LYS A 125 11.22 -9.62 -3.81
C LYS A 125 12.02 -10.49 -4.77
N SER A 126 11.40 -11.48 -5.42
CA SER A 126 12.07 -12.33 -6.40
C SER A 126 12.53 -11.60 -7.66
N LEU A 127 11.77 -10.57 -8.10
CA LEU A 127 12.07 -9.80 -9.30
C LEU A 127 13.01 -8.62 -9.03
N TYR A 128 12.85 -7.95 -7.89
CA TYR A 128 13.47 -6.66 -7.62
C TYR A 128 14.35 -6.63 -6.37
N GLY A 129 14.39 -7.71 -5.60
CA GLY A 129 15.17 -7.74 -4.35
C GLY A 129 14.75 -6.61 -3.40
N ASN A 130 15.68 -5.72 -3.08
CA ASN A 130 15.47 -4.59 -2.17
C ASN A 130 15.31 -3.25 -2.90
N GLN A 131 14.92 -3.25 -4.18
CA GLN A 131 14.69 -1.99 -4.92
C GLN A 131 13.47 -1.22 -4.40
N PHE A 132 12.47 -1.92 -3.87
CA PHE A 132 11.31 -1.32 -3.24
C PHE A 132 11.32 -1.59 -1.74
N HIS A 133 10.96 -0.59 -0.95
CA HIS A 133 10.57 -0.73 0.44
C HIS A 133 9.09 -1.16 0.50
N LEU A 134 8.81 -2.30 1.13
CA LEU A 134 7.51 -2.96 1.08
C LEU A 134 6.82 -2.92 2.45
N GLU A 135 5.74 -2.14 2.52
CA GLU A 135 4.84 -2.09 3.68
C GLU A 135 3.73 -3.13 3.53
N VAL A 136 3.29 -3.74 4.63
CA VAL A 136 2.17 -4.68 4.64
C VAL A 136 1.14 -4.30 5.69
N GLY A 137 -0.12 -4.69 5.50
CA GLY A 137 -1.17 -4.49 6.50
C GLY A 137 -0.96 -5.37 7.73
N ALA A 138 -1.19 -4.81 8.92
CA ALA A 138 -1.26 -5.50 10.21
C ALA A 138 -2.62 -5.23 10.88
N TYR A 139 -3.14 -6.18 11.65
CA TYR A 139 -4.47 -6.08 12.25
C TYR A 139 -4.38 -6.29 13.77
N PRO A 140 -4.24 -5.22 14.58
CA PRO A 140 -4.18 -5.36 16.04
C PRO A 140 -5.42 -6.04 16.62
N GLU A 141 -6.62 -5.76 16.07
CA GLU A 141 -7.91 -6.31 16.51
C GLU A 141 -8.38 -7.52 15.69
N VAL A 142 -7.46 -8.26 15.07
CA VAL A 142 -7.70 -9.44 14.22
C VAL A 142 -8.36 -9.10 12.86
N HIS A 143 -7.85 -9.69 11.80
CA HIS A 143 -8.42 -9.53 10.45
C HIS A 143 -9.82 -10.12 10.38
N PRO A 144 -10.83 -9.39 9.83
CA PRO A 144 -12.23 -9.85 9.80
C PRO A 144 -12.47 -11.20 9.09
N GLN A 145 -11.58 -11.61 8.20
CA GLN A 145 -11.65 -12.87 7.46
C GLN A 145 -10.73 -13.96 8.04
N ALA A 146 -9.99 -13.68 9.11
CA ALA A 146 -9.18 -14.70 9.78
C ALA A 146 -10.07 -15.68 10.54
N LYS A 147 -9.67 -16.93 10.60
CA LYS A 147 -10.39 -17.98 11.34
C LYS A 147 -10.25 -17.82 12.86
N SER A 148 -9.15 -17.23 13.29
CA SER A 148 -8.81 -16.95 14.69
C SER A 148 -7.70 -15.88 14.77
N ALA A 149 -7.47 -15.34 15.96
CA ALA A 149 -6.35 -14.43 16.19
C ALA A 149 -4.98 -15.09 15.92
N GLU A 150 -4.85 -16.37 16.25
CA GLU A 150 -3.64 -17.15 15.98
C GLU A 150 -3.40 -17.32 14.46
N ASP A 151 -4.45 -17.60 13.71
CA ASP A 151 -4.39 -17.69 12.23
C ASP A 151 -3.95 -16.36 11.60
N ASP A 152 -4.52 -15.23 12.07
CA ASP A 152 -4.11 -13.90 11.62
C ASP A 152 -2.66 -13.57 11.94
N PHE A 153 -2.21 -13.91 13.16
CA PHE A 153 -0.81 -13.76 13.55
C PHE A 153 0.14 -14.60 12.68
N ILE A 154 -0.25 -15.83 12.34
CA ILE A 154 0.53 -16.68 11.41
C ILE A 154 0.63 -16.01 10.03
N HIS A 155 -0.49 -15.48 9.50
CA HIS A 155 -0.49 -14.77 8.24
C HIS A 155 0.39 -13.50 8.27
N PHE A 156 0.35 -12.74 9.36
CA PHE A 156 1.23 -11.58 9.54
C PHE A 156 2.71 -12.00 9.62
N SER A 157 3.03 -13.01 10.43
CA SER A 157 4.39 -13.55 10.54
C SER A 157 4.95 -14.03 9.20
N ASN A 158 4.10 -14.63 8.37
CA ASN A 158 4.49 -15.06 7.03
C ASN A 158 4.82 -13.89 6.10
N LYS A 159 4.13 -12.76 6.20
CA LYS A 159 4.49 -11.54 5.47
C LYS A 159 5.84 -10.99 5.91
N VAL A 160 6.11 -10.95 7.21
CA VAL A 160 7.42 -10.52 7.75
C VAL A 160 8.54 -11.44 7.23
N LYS A 161 8.36 -12.77 7.31
CA LYS A 161 9.33 -13.76 6.81
C LYS A 161 9.54 -13.69 5.30
N ALA A 162 8.52 -13.30 4.55
CA ALA A 162 8.60 -13.09 3.11
C ALA A 162 9.35 -11.80 2.71
N GLY A 163 9.78 -10.99 3.70
CA GLY A 163 10.63 -9.83 3.49
C GLY A 163 9.89 -8.49 3.47
N ALA A 164 8.79 -8.35 4.22
CA ALA A 164 8.20 -7.03 4.48
C ALA A 164 9.20 -6.16 5.24
N ASP A 165 9.36 -4.92 4.80
CA ASP A 165 10.30 -3.96 5.40
C ASP A 165 9.62 -3.14 6.50
N GLY A 166 8.28 -3.03 6.48
CA GLY A 166 7.47 -2.34 7.47
C GLY A 166 6.02 -2.84 7.49
N ALA A 167 5.24 -2.34 8.43
CA ALA A 167 3.83 -2.67 8.57
C ALA A 167 2.99 -1.46 8.95
N ILE A 168 1.84 -1.33 8.30
CA ILE A 168 0.83 -0.32 8.60
C ILE A 168 -0.34 -1.03 9.29
N THR A 169 -0.69 -0.60 10.49
CA THR A 169 -1.85 -1.16 11.18
C THR A 169 -3.14 -0.73 10.49
N GLN A 170 -4.12 -1.63 10.47
CA GLN A 170 -5.50 -1.22 10.28
C GLN A 170 -5.90 -0.31 11.44
N PHE A 171 -6.87 0.56 11.19
CA PHE A 171 -7.42 1.40 12.24
C PHE A 171 -7.96 0.53 13.39
N PHE A 172 -7.61 0.85 14.62
CA PHE A 172 -7.98 0.09 15.81
C PHE A 172 -8.41 1.03 16.94
N PHE A 173 -9.26 0.54 17.82
CA PHE A 173 -9.79 1.31 18.96
C PHE A 173 -9.21 0.90 20.30
N SER A 174 -8.71 -0.35 20.42
CA SER A 174 -8.11 -0.86 21.66
C SER A 174 -6.59 -0.68 21.64
N PRO A 175 -6.03 0.22 22.46
CA PRO A 175 -4.58 0.31 22.63
C PRO A 175 -3.97 -1.01 23.13
N GLU A 176 -4.71 -1.77 23.95
CA GLU A 176 -4.27 -3.05 24.51
C GLU A 176 -4.07 -4.12 23.43
N ALA A 177 -4.81 -4.04 22.32
CA ALA A 177 -4.63 -4.92 21.18
C ALA A 177 -3.33 -4.64 20.40
N TYR A 178 -2.75 -3.44 20.54
CA TYR A 178 -1.50 -3.05 19.89
C TYR A 178 -0.26 -3.41 20.73
N TYR A 179 -0.36 -3.36 22.08
CA TYR A 179 0.72 -3.65 23.03
C TYR A 179 0.69 -5.10 23.53
#